data_643c0e48153a771ff24bb2739aff4c96
#
_entry.id   643c0e48153a771ff24bb2739aff4c96
#
_cell.length_a   1.000
_cell.length_b   1.000
_cell.length_c   1.000
_cell.angle_alpha   90.00
_cell.angle_beta   90.00
_cell.angle_gamma   90.00
#
_symmetry.space_group_name_H-M   'P 1'
#
loop_
_entity.id
_entity.type
_entity.pdbx_description
1 polymer ?
#
loop_
_entity_poly.entity_id
_entity_poly.type
_entity_poly.pdbx_seq_one_letter_code
_entity_poly.pdbx_strand_id
1 'polypeptide(L)'
;VLPENYKLVYLGELSELQGQTQSETLEAIYTKFNIDHPADYKAHSLSVSDIVVLHENGENSAHFVDSFGFTELPKFMLTLEGKENEIQTELAVHIADRYILMHECDEGYDYSILNEQYHLLDGGVYDNPDITIQRAMDMEIADLTEPRFSAVTEQYYRDEFLQGEVYAGSEAEIVDFEELSEKAEEVEQADLEAKQAEFRENNPDVVADFRAKTEEL
;
A
#
# COMPACT_ATOMS: atom_id res chain seq x y z
N VAL A 1 -5.95 -3.27 -13.21
CA VAL A 1 -6.42 -4.47 -13.96
C VAL A 1 -7.95 -4.58 -13.84
N LEU A 2 -8.69 -4.50 -14.97
CA LEU A 2 -10.16 -4.49 -14.99
C LEU A 2 -10.71 -5.83 -15.48
N PRO A 3 -11.68 -6.45 -14.78
CA PRO A 3 -12.26 -7.75 -15.17
C PRO A 3 -12.85 -7.79 -16.58
N GLU A 4 -13.40 -6.69 -17.09
CA GLU A 4 -13.97 -6.56 -18.43
C GLU A 4 -12.97 -6.76 -19.58
N ASN A 5 -11.68 -6.63 -19.29
CA ASN A 5 -10.60 -6.88 -20.24
C ASN A 5 -10.24 -8.37 -20.35
N TYR A 6 -10.85 -9.23 -19.53
CA TYR A 6 -10.53 -10.65 -19.44
C TYR A 6 -11.71 -11.53 -19.84
N LYS A 7 -11.38 -12.73 -20.25
CA LYS A 7 -12.34 -13.71 -20.68
C LYS A 7 -11.96 -15.07 -20.11
N LEU A 8 -12.94 -15.76 -19.52
CA LEU A 8 -12.73 -17.14 -19.08
C LEU A 8 -12.38 -18.03 -20.25
N VAL A 9 -11.22 -18.68 -20.21
CA VAL A 9 -10.71 -19.57 -21.26
C VAL A 9 -10.62 -21.03 -20.83
N TYR A 10 -10.58 -21.29 -19.51
CA TYR A 10 -10.55 -22.65 -18.96
C TYR A 10 -11.11 -22.68 -17.54
N LEU A 11 -11.73 -23.78 -17.19
CA LEU A 11 -12.17 -24.11 -15.82
C LEU A 11 -11.79 -25.56 -15.54
N GLY A 12 -11.01 -25.81 -14.51
CA GLY A 12 -10.52 -27.14 -14.15
C GLY A 12 -10.59 -27.38 -12.65
N GLU A 13 -10.31 -28.61 -12.26
CA GLU A 13 -10.25 -29.03 -10.86
C GLU A 13 -8.83 -28.93 -10.31
N LEU A 14 -8.69 -28.46 -9.06
CA LEU A 14 -7.39 -28.32 -8.38
C LEU A 14 -6.82 -29.65 -7.84
N SER A 15 -7.62 -30.69 -7.72
CA SER A 15 -7.30 -31.91 -6.97
C SER A 15 -5.93 -32.54 -7.26
N GLU A 16 -5.45 -32.46 -8.50
CA GLU A 16 -4.14 -32.98 -8.90
C GLU A 16 -3.02 -31.92 -8.90
N LEU A 17 -3.38 -30.64 -8.74
CA LEU A 17 -2.46 -29.49 -8.81
C LEU A 17 -2.29 -28.79 -7.47
N GLN A 18 -3.05 -29.20 -6.46
CA GLN A 18 -3.04 -28.56 -5.15
C GLN A 18 -1.71 -28.81 -4.43
N GLY A 19 -0.96 -27.72 -4.16
CA GLY A 19 0.23 -27.70 -3.33
C GLY A 19 -0.08 -27.61 -1.83
N GLN A 20 0.95 -27.54 -0.99
CA GLN A 20 0.81 -27.27 0.45
C GLN A 20 0.57 -25.79 0.73
N THR A 21 0.98 -24.95 -0.20
CA THR A 21 0.78 -23.49 -0.17
C THR A 21 0.11 -23.02 -1.44
N GLN A 22 -0.51 -21.85 -1.40
CA GLN A 22 -1.11 -21.23 -2.57
C GLN A 22 -0.07 -20.99 -3.69
N SER A 23 1.13 -20.55 -3.32
CA SER A 23 2.23 -20.37 -4.28
C SER A 23 2.59 -21.67 -5.00
N GLU A 24 2.66 -22.81 -4.30
CA GLU A 24 2.93 -24.10 -4.92
C GLU A 24 1.80 -24.54 -5.86
N THR A 25 0.56 -24.26 -5.51
CA THR A 25 -0.61 -24.49 -6.36
C THR A 25 -0.52 -23.67 -7.65
N LEU A 26 -0.22 -22.37 -7.55
CA LEU A 26 -0.05 -21.49 -8.70
C LEU A 26 1.09 -21.93 -9.63
N GLU A 27 2.21 -22.33 -9.08
CA GLU A 27 3.36 -22.87 -9.83
C GLU A 27 3.01 -24.18 -10.54
N ALA A 28 2.25 -25.07 -9.88
CA ALA A 28 1.78 -26.30 -10.49
C ALA A 28 0.83 -26.02 -11.68
N ILE A 29 -0.08 -25.05 -11.53
CA ILE A 29 -0.96 -24.59 -12.61
C ILE A 29 -0.12 -24.03 -13.75
N TYR A 30 0.83 -23.14 -13.45
CA TYR A 30 1.72 -22.54 -14.46
C TYR A 30 2.47 -23.63 -15.24
N THR A 31 3.04 -24.59 -14.54
CA THR A 31 3.76 -25.71 -15.15
C THR A 31 2.83 -26.56 -16.03
N LYS A 32 1.64 -26.88 -15.56
CA LYS A 32 0.64 -27.65 -16.31
C LYS A 32 0.26 -26.96 -17.61
N PHE A 33 -0.05 -25.66 -17.56
CA PHE A 33 -0.51 -24.89 -18.72
C PHE A 33 0.62 -24.38 -19.64
N ASN A 34 1.87 -24.68 -19.32
CA ASN A 34 3.03 -24.38 -20.17
C ASN A 34 3.72 -25.63 -20.74
N ILE A 35 3.62 -26.79 -20.07
CA ILE A 35 4.37 -27.98 -20.45
C ILE A 35 3.45 -29.13 -20.89
N ASP A 36 2.35 -29.37 -20.18
CA ASP A 36 1.46 -30.52 -20.39
C ASP A 36 -0.01 -30.08 -20.36
N HIS A 37 -0.39 -29.29 -21.36
CA HIS A 37 -1.74 -28.76 -21.47
C HIS A 37 -2.82 -29.86 -21.40
N PRO A 38 -3.94 -29.61 -20.69
CA PRO A 38 -5.13 -30.43 -20.82
C PRO A 38 -5.57 -30.57 -22.28
N ALA A 39 -6.06 -31.72 -22.68
CA ALA A 39 -6.41 -32.03 -24.08
C ALA A 39 -7.55 -31.12 -24.62
N ASP A 40 -8.38 -30.58 -23.76
CA ASP A 40 -9.47 -29.67 -24.03
C ASP A 40 -9.09 -28.18 -23.93
N TYR A 41 -7.87 -27.85 -23.48
CA TYR A 41 -7.34 -26.50 -23.44
C TYR A 41 -7.01 -26.01 -24.85
N LYS A 42 -7.56 -24.85 -25.23
CA LYS A 42 -7.44 -24.29 -26.61
C LYS A 42 -6.89 -22.86 -26.66
N ALA A 43 -6.50 -22.33 -25.51
CA ALA A 43 -5.86 -21.01 -25.45
C ALA A 43 -4.33 -21.11 -25.61
N HIS A 44 -3.64 -19.97 -25.60
CA HIS A 44 -2.18 -19.94 -25.51
C HIS A 44 -1.71 -20.43 -24.14
N SER A 45 -0.43 -20.81 -24.03
CA SER A 45 0.22 -21.10 -22.75
C SER A 45 0.05 -19.95 -21.77
N LEU A 46 -0.10 -20.27 -20.51
CA LEU A 46 -0.22 -19.26 -19.43
C LEU A 46 1.00 -18.36 -19.43
N SER A 47 0.79 -17.05 -19.55
CA SER A 47 1.84 -16.07 -19.77
C SER A 47 1.59 -14.76 -19.00
N VAL A 48 2.60 -13.91 -18.95
CA VAL A 48 2.48 -12.56 -18.35
C VAL A 48 1.22 -11.86 -18.85
N SER A 49 0.49 -11.24 -17.95
CA SER A 49 -0.81 -10.61 -18.09
C SER A 49 -2.03 -11.54 -18.07
N ASP A 50 -1.86 -12.84 -17.98
CA ASP A 50 -2.98 -13.74 -17.71
C ASP A 50 -3.35 -13.72 -16.22
N ILE A 51 -4.58 -14.12 -15.89
CA ILE A 51 -5.07 -14.21 -14.51
C ILE A 51 -5.50 -15.64 -14.21
N VAL A 52 -5.03 -16.15 -13.08
CA VAL A 52 -5.50 -17.41 -12.47
C VAL A 52 -6.42 -17.05 -11.30
N VAL A 53 -7.66 -17.53 -11.32
CA VAL A 53 -8.55 -17.43 -10.18
C VAL A 53 -8.59 -18.77 -9.47
N LEU A 54 -8.21 -18.79 -8.21
CA LEU A 54 -8.34 -19.95 -7.34
C LEU A 54 -9.66 -19.93 -6.59
N HIS A 55 -10.29 -21.08 -6.44
CA HIS A 55 -11.50 -21.32 -5.66
C HIS A 55 -11.16 -22.31 -4.55
N GLU A 56 -10.74 -21.83 -3.40
CA GLU A 56 -10.25 -22.67 -2.30
C GLU A 56 -10.98 -22.34 -1.00
N ASN A 57 -11.38 -23.36 -0.24
CA ASN A 57 -12.02 -23.22 1.07
C ASN A 57 -13.28 -22.33 1.11
N GLY A 58 -13.94 -22.14 -0.02
CA GLY A 58 -15.13 -21.28 -0.16
C GLY A 58 -14.82 -19.82 -0.45
N GLU A 59 -13.56 -19.48 -0.69
CA GLU A 59 -13.09 -18.16 -1.06
C GLU A 59 -12.49 -18.16 -2.47
N ASN A 60 -12.52 -16.99 -3.10
CA ASN A 60 -11.93 -16.75 -4.41
C ASN A 60 -10.76 -15.80 -4.29
N SER A 61 -9.66 -16.10 -4.97
CA SER A 61 -8.53 -15.21 -5.11
C SER A 61 -8.05 -15.14 -6.55
N ALA A 62 -7.73 -13.95 -7.03
CA ALA A 62 -7.22 -13.73 -8.39
C ALA A 62 -5.71 -13.44 -8.33
N HIS A 63 -4.97 -14.03 -9.25
CA HIS A 63 -3.52 -13.96 -9.30
C HIS A 63 -3.07 -13.62 -10.73
N PHE A 64 -2.46 -12.47 -10.89
CA PHE A 64 -1.88 -12.00 -12.13
C PHE A 64 -0.53 -12.67 -12.37
N VAL A 65 -0.32 -13.18 -13.55
CA VAL A 65 0.99 -13.69 -13.95
C VAL A 65 1.89 -12.53 -14.33
N ASP A 66 2.90 -12.28 -13.55
CA ASP A 66 3.92 -11.28 -13.85
C ASP A 66 5.26 -11.90 -14.32
N SER A 67 6.29 -11.07 -14.47
CA SER A 67 7.62 -11.52 -14.94
C SER A 67 8.38 -12.36 -13.94
N PHE A 68 7.96 -12.40 -12.68
CA PHE A 68 8.67 -13.03 -11.57
C PHE A 68 7.81 -14.03 -10.78
N GLY A 69 6.54 -14.23 -11.18
CA GLY A 69 5.63 -15.16 -10.51
C GLY A 69 4.18 -14.72 -10.57
N PHE A 70 3.54 -14.62 -9.41
CA PHE A 70 2.12 -14.28 -9.30
C PHE A 70 1.92 -13.13 -8.33
N THR A 71 1.12 -12.15 -8.73
CA THR A 71 0.68 -11.03 -7.88
C THR A 71 -0.82 -11.16 -7.62
N GLU A 72 -1.23 -11.19 -6.36
CA GLU A 72 -2.63 -11.25 -6.00
C GLU A 72 -3.34 -9.93 -6.34
N LEU A 73 -4.58 -10.04 -6.86
CA LEU A 73 -5.42 -8.92 -7.29
C LEU A 73 -6.75 -8.88 -6.51
N PRO A 74 -6.77 -8.46 -5.25
CA PRO A 74 -8.00 -8.44 -4.45
C PRO A 74 -9.09 -7.54 -5.02
N LYS A 75 -8.75 -6.35 -5.54
CA LYS A 75 -9.71 -5.44 -6.19
C LYS A 75 -10.36 -6.07 -7.42
N PHE A 76 -9.62 -6.84 -8.20
CA PHE A 76 -10.16 -7.57 -9.35
C PHE A 76 -11.28 -8.52 -8.92
N MET A 77 -11.09 -9.24 -7.81
CA MET A 77 -12.11 -10.14 -7.28
C MET A 77 -13.33 -9.40 -6.76
N LEU A 78 -13.13 -8.32 -6.00
CA LEU A 78 -14.24 -7.49 -5.51
C LEU A 78 -15.08 -6.94 -6.67
N THR A 79 -14.42 -6.44 -7.72
CA THR A 79 -15.11 -5.96 -8.93
C THR A 79 -15.82 -7.10 -9.67
N LEU A 80 -15.17 -8.26 -9.84
CA LEU A 80 -15.77 -9.42 -10.49
C LEU A 80 -17.01 -9.94 -9.75
N GLU A 81 -17.03 -9.85 -8.44
CA GLU A 81 -18.14 -10.25 -7.57
C GLU A 81 -19.22 -9.16 -7.39
N GLY A 82 -19.04 -7.97 -7.98
CA GLY A 82 -19.97 -6.84 -7.85
C GLY A 82 -19.96 -6.21 -6.46
N LYS A 83 -18.80 -6.22 -5.80
CA LYS A 83 -18.58 -5.73 -4.44
C LYS A 83 -17.71 -4.47 -4.40
N GLU A 84 -17.75 -3.65 -5.43
CA GLU A 84 -16.95 -2.41 -5.50
C GLU A 84 -17.23 -1.47 -4.33
N ASN A 85 -18.44 -1.50 -3.77
CA ASN A 85 -18.79 -0.71 -2.58
C ASN A 85 -18.08 -1.18 -1.29
N GLU A 86 -17.45 -2.36 -1.30
CA GLU A 86 -16.67 -2.89 -0.18
C GLU A 86 -15.20 -2.48 -0.27
N ILE A 87 -14.80 -1.83 -1.38
CA ILE A 87 -13.44 -1.32 -1.55
C ILE A 87 -13.27 -0.10 -0.65
N GLN A 88 -12.41 -0.24 0.34
CA GLN A 88 -12.03 0.87 1.20
C GLN A 88 -11.02 1.76 0.47
N THR A 89 -11.22 3.07 0.58
CA THR A 89 -10.36 4.09 -0.03
C THR A 89 -9.54 4.88 1.00
N GLU A 90 -9.86 4.70 2.28
CA GLU A 90 -9.20 5.37 3.40
C GLU A 90 -9.03 4.39 4.57
N LEU A 91 -7.89 4.45 5.23
CA LEU A 91 -7.59 3.62 6.39
C LEU A 91 -6.60 4.34 7.29
N ALA A 92 -6.83 4.30 8.61
CA ALA A 92 -5.87 4.79 9.57
C ALA A 92 -5.66 3.77 10.68
N VAL A 93 -4.43 3.67 11.17
CA VAL A 93 -4.07 2.81 12.28
C VAL A 93 -3.19 3.56 13.29
N HIS A 94 -3.30 3.14 14.55
CA HIS A 94 -2.39 3.52 15.63
C HIS A 94 -1.52 2.31 15.99
N ILE A 95 -0.22 2.48 16.04
CA ILE A 95 0.73 1.44 16.42
C ILE A 95 1.82 2.03 17.30
N ALA A 96 1.92 1.57 18.54
CA ALA A 96 2.85 2.10 19.55
C ALA A 96 2.71 3.62 19.73
N ASP A 97 3.68 4.42 19.31
CA ASP A 97 3.67 5.89 19.35
C ASP A 97 3.55 6.53 17.96
N ARG A 98 2.99 5.79 16.99
CA ARG A 98 2.81 6.24 15.60
C ARG A 98 1.37 6.10 15.16
N TYR A 99 0.95 7.02 14.30
CA TYR A 99 -0.24 6.87 13.48
C TYR A 99 0.17 6.73 12.02
N ILE A 100 -0.52 5.87 11.29
CA ILE A 100 -0.38 5.73 9.84
C ILE A 100 -1.73 6.07 9.25
N LEU A 101 -1.76 7.08 8.39
CA LEU A 101 -2.92 7.38 7.53
C LEU A 101 -2.58 6.92 6.13
N MET A 102 -3.58 6.38 5.46
CA MET A 102 -3.44 5.94 4.08
C MET A 102 -4.74 6.23 3.32
N HIS A 103 -4.65 6.77 2.12
CA HIS A 103 -5.79 7.00 1.25
C HIS A 103 -5.47 6.72 -0.20
N GLU A 104 -6.52 6.39 -0.98
CA GLU A 104 -6.38 6.09 -2.40
C GLU A 104 -6.03 7.36 -3.19
N CYS A 105 -5.09 7.23 -4.12
CA CYS A 105 -4.69 8.27 -5.07
C CYS A 105 -4.59 7.69 -6.49
N ASP A 106 -4.32 8.53 -7.49
CA ASP A 106 -4.24 8.09 -8.90
C ASP A 106 -3.15 7.02 -9.15
N GLU A 107 -2.09 7.02 -8.36
CA GLU A 107 -0.95 6.10 -8.49
C GLU A 107 -1.07 4.85 -7.62
N GLY A 108 -2.02 4.81 -6.69
CA GLY A 108 -2.20 3.73 -5.73
C GLY A 108 -2.68 4.24 -4.39
N TYR A 109 -1.79 4.27 -3.38
CA TYR A 109 -2.12 4.75 -2.04
C TYR A 109 -1.06 5.72 -1.54
N ASP A 110 -1.48 6.94 -1.23
CA ASP A 110 -0.68 7.89 -0.47
C ASP A 110 -0.72 7.53 1.02
N TYR A 111 0.41 7.62 1.72
CA TYR A 111 0.47 7.38 3.15
C TYR A 111 1.29 8.43 3.88
N SER A 112 0.93 8.64 5.14
CA SER A 112 1.62 9.52 6.07
C SER A 112 1.81 8.84 7.42
N ILE A 113 3.02 8.92 7.97
CA ILE A 113 3.35 8.45 9.32
C ILE A 113 3.48 9.66 10.23
N LEU A 114 2.69 9.69 11.30
CA LEU A 114 2.68 10.76 12.28
C LEU A 114 3.17 10.29 13.64
N ASN A 115 3.70 11.21 14.45
CA ASN A 115 3.95 10.96 15.87
C ASN A 115 2.67 11.15 16.72
N GLU A 116 2.74 10.92 18.03
CA GLU A 116 1.62 11.12 18.97
C GLU A 116 1.11 12.57 19.04
N GLN A 117 1.87 13.54 18.59
CA GLN A 117 1.49 14.95 18.51
C GLN A 117 1.01 15.33 17.11
N TYR A 118 0.77 14.35 16.24
CA TYR A 118 0.28 14.47 14.86
C TYR A 118 1.22 15.21 13.88
N HIS A 119 2.51 15.38 14.23
CA HIS A 119 3.49 15.91 13.28
C HIS A 119 3.90 14.83 12.30
N LEU A 120 4.00 15.19 11.03
CA LEU A 120 4.47 14.31 9.97
C LEU A 120 5.95 13.93 10.20
N LEU A 121 6.22 12.62 10.19
CA LEU A 121 7.55 12.05 10.31
C LEU A 121 8.07 11.53 8.98
N ASP A 122 7.21 10.83 8.24
CA ASP A 122 7.52 10.20 6.96
C ASP A 122 6.24 10.05 6.14
N GLY A 123 6.39 9.77 4.84
CA GLY A 123 5.26 9.54 3.94
C GLY A 123 5.72 9.20 2.53
N GLY A 124 4.82 8.68 1.75
CA GLY A 124 5.10 8.28 0.38
C GLY A 124 3.88 7.74 -0.34
N VAL A 125 4.12 7.09 -1.47
CA VAL A 125 3.08 6.48 -2.30
C VAL A 125 3.41 5.02 -2.57
N TYR A 126 2.46 4.13 -2.30
CA TYR A 126 2.47 2.77 -2.83
C TYR A 126 1.93 2.79 -4.25
N ASP A 127 2.84 2.77 -5.22
CA ASP A 127 2.53 2.77 -6.66
C ASP A 127 2.06 1.38 -7.12
N ASN A 128 0.90 0.96 -6.60
CA ASN A 128 0.21 -0.24 -7.02
C ASN A 128 -1.30 -0.12 -6.76
N PRO A 129 -2.08 0.35 -7.73
CA PRO A 129 -3.53 0.53 -7.57
C PRO A 129 -4.31 -0.80 -7.54
N ASP A 130 -3.69 -1.93 -7.85
CA ASP A 130 -4.35 -3.24 -7.92
C ASP A 130 -4.43 -3.98 -6.59
N ILE A 131 -3.63 -3.57 -5.58
CA ILE A 131 -3.77 -4.09 -4.21
C ILE A 131 -4.88 -3.38 -3.45
N THR A 132 -5.33 -3.94 -2.33
CA THR A 132 -6.23 -3.24 -1.41
C THR A 132 -5.46 -2.30 -0.49
N ILE A 133 -6.15 -1.28 0.04
CA ILE A 133 -5.57 -0.40 1.05
C ILE A 133 -5.13 -1.17 2.30
N GLN A 134 -5.88 -2.21 2.70
CA GLN A 134 -5.48 -3.08 3.80
C GLN A 134 -4.13 -3.74 3.53
N ARG A 135 -3.91 -4.25 2.30
CA ARG A 135 -2.63 -4.86 1.94
C ARG A 135 -1.48 -3.85 1.95
N ALA A 136 -1.69 -2.64 1.45
CA ALA A 136 -0.71 -1.57 1.51
C ALA A 136 -0.39 -1.19 2.97
N MET A 137 -1.42 -1.07 3.81
CA MET A 137 -1.26 -0.81 5.25
C MET A 137 -0.51 -1.93 5.97
N ASP A 138 -0.80 -3.20 5.68
CA ASP A 138 -0.09 -4.35 6.25
C ASP A 138 1.40 -4.33 5.89
N MET A 139 1.75 -3.87 4.68
CA MET A 139 3.15 -3.71 4.26
C MET A 139 3.85 -2.61 5.06
N GLU A 140 3.19 -1.48 5.30
CA GLU A 140 3.74 -0.38 6.09
C GLU A 140 3.90 -0.77 7.57
N ILE A 141 2.90 -1.46 8.14
CA ILE A 141 3.00 -2.01 9.50
C ILE A 141 4.15 -3.02 9.59
N ALA A 142 4.32 -3.89 8.60
CA ALA A 142 5.42 -4.84 8.56
C ALA A 142 6.77 -4.11 8.54
N ASP A 143 6.89 -3.07 7.73
CA ASP A 143 8.10 -2.24 7.68
C ASP A 143 8.46 -1.61 9.03
N LEU A 144 7.47 -1.21 9.82
CA LEU A 144 7.69 -0.66 11.16
C LEU A 144 8.00 -1.74 12.21
N THR A 145 7.45 -2.95 12.06
CA THR A 145 7.44 -3.97 13.12
C THR A 145 8.37 -5.16 12.87
N GLU A 146 8.84 -5.37 11.64
CA GLU A 146 9.74 -6.48 11.34
C GLU A 146 11.11 -6.29 12.01
N PRO A 147 11.65 -7.35 12.66
CA PRO A 147 13.00 -7.31 13.17
C PRO A 147 14.02 -7.07 12.06
N ARG A 148 14.84 -6.04 12.21
CA ARG A 148 15.82 -5.65 11.19
C ARG A 148 17.24 -5.91 11.69
N PHE A 149 18.12 -6.21 10.74
CA PHE A 149 19.55 -6.24 10.94
C PHE A 149 20.22 -5.14 10.11
N SER A 150 21.06 -4.35 10.76
CA SER A 150 21.87 -3.35 10.07
C SER A 150 23.32 -3.40 10.53
N ALA A 151 24.26 -3.20 9.61
CA ALA A 151 25.69 -3.10 9.87
C ALA A 151 26.17 -1.70 9.49
N VAL A 152 25.80 -0.71 10.28
CA VAL A 152 26.14 0.70 10.05
C VAL A 152 27.10 1.24 11.10
N THR A 153 27.96 2.15 10.71
CA THR A 153 29.01 2.72 11.56
C THR A 153 28.66 4.11 12.07
N GLU A 154 27.75 4.81 11.42
CA GLU A 154 27.36 6.17 11.76
C GLU A 154 26.08 6.20 12.59
N GLN A 155 26.00 7.06 13.61
CA GLN A 155 24.89 7.17 14.53
C GLN A 155 23.57 7.47 13.82
N TYR A 156 23.62 8.33 12.82
CA TYR A 156 22.48 8.70 11.97
C TYR A 156 21.76 7.47 11.38
N TYR A 157 22.51 6.57 10.73
CA TYR A 157 21.93 5.36 10.16
C TYR A 157 21.49 4.36 11.20
N ARG A 158 22.18 4.31 12.34
CA ARG A 158 21.85 3.40 13.42
C ARG A 158 20.45 3.66 13.98
N ASP A 159 20.13 4.93 14.25
CA ASP A 159 18.84 5.29 14.86
C ASP A 159 17.68 4.99 13.89
N GLU A 160 17.86 5.17 12.59
CA GLU A 160 16.88 4.85 11.56
C GLU A 160 16.69 3.34 11.39
N PHE A 161 17.76 2.58 11.24
CA PHE A 161 17.70 1.14 10.98
C PHE A 161 17.24 0.30 12.18
N LEU A 162 17.35 0.79 13.39
CA LEU A 162 16.85 0.11 14.59
C LEU A 162 15.38 0.41 14.90
N GLN A 163 14.74 1.29 14.15
CA GLN A 163 13.35 1.69 14.42
C GLN A 163 12.38 0.50 14.35
N GLY A 164 12.52 -0.42 13.39
CA GLY A 164 11.70 -1.62 13.31
C GLY A 164 11.79 -2.55 14.52
N GLU A 165 12.95 -2.63 15.19
CA GLU A 165 13.12 -3.40 16.42
C GLU A 165 12.36 -2.78 17.61
N VAL A 166 12.24 -1.45 17.65
CA VAL A 166 11.52 -0.71 18.69
C VAL A 166 10.02 -1.04 18.66
N TYR A 167 9.47 -1.25 17.47
CA TYR A 167 8.05 -1.54 17.27
C TYR A 167 7.74 -3.04 17.14
N ALA A 168 8.76 -3.91 17.17
CA ALA A 168 8.58 -5.35 17.07
C ALA A 168 7.61 -5.89 18.14
N GLY A 169 6.56 -6.59 17.69
CA GLY A 169 5.53 -7.13 18.55
C GLY A 169 4.44 -6.14 18.99
N SER A 170 4.45 -4.90 18.49
CA SER A 170 3.34 -3.97 18.66
C SER A 170 2.15 -4.41 17.79
N GLU A 171 0.95 -4.25 18.33
CA GLU A 171 -0.29 -4.50 17.60
C GLU A 171 -0.83 -3.17 17.05
N ALA A 172 -1.31 -3.19 15.81
CA ALA A 172 -1.94 -2.05 15.17
C ALA A 172 -3.45 -2.04 15.49
N GLU A 173 -3.98 -0.90 15.86
CA GLU A 173 -5.40 -0.67 16.09
C GLU A 173 -5.95 0.27 15.02
N ILE A 174 -7.09 -0.10 14.40
CA ILE A 174 -7.78 0.77 13.45
C ILE A 174 -8.34 1.97 14.22
N VAL A 175 -8.09 3.16 13.70
CA VAL A 175 -8.58 4.44 14.24
C VAL A 175 -9.40 5.18 13.18
N ASP A 176 -10.10 6.21 13.61
CA ASP A 176 -10.91 7.05 12.71
C ASP A 176 -9.99 7.89 11.81
N PHE A 177 -10.09 7.68 10.50
CA PHE A 177 -9.26 8.36 9.51
C PHE A 177 -9.57 9.86 9.44
N GLU A 178 -10.86 10.23 9.42
CA GLU A 178 -11.29 11.62 9.28
C GLU A 178 -10.85 12.44 10.51
N GLU A 179 -11.09 11.92 11.73
CA GLU A 179 -10.64 12.56 12.97
C GLU A 179 -9.11 12.75 13.01
N LEU A 180 -8.35 11.75 12.56
CA LEU A 180 -6.90 11.79 12.58
C LEU A 180 -6.35 12.75 11.50
N SER A 181 -6.93 12.75 10.31
CA SER A 181 -6.58 13.65 9.21
C SER A 181 -6.81 15.11 9.59
N GLU A 182 -7.97 15.42 10.19
CA GLU A 182 -8.25 16.78 10.68
C GLU A 182 -7.21 17.27 11.69
N LYS A 183 -6.81 16.42 12.64
CA LYS A 183 -5.78 16.76 13.63
C LYS A 183 -4.40 16.99 13.00
N ALA A 184 -4.04 16.18 12.01
CA ALA A 184 -2.78 16.33 11.29
C ALA A 184 -2.75 17.65 10.51
N GLU A 185 -3.84 18.01 9.83
CA GLU A 185 -3.97 19.28 9.10
C GLU A 185 -3.88 20.47 10.04
N GLU A 186 -4.54 20.43 11.22
CA GLU A 186 -4.46 21.49 12.23
C GLU A 186 -3.02 21.73 12.72
N VAL A 187 -2.27 20.65 12.96
CA VAL A 187 -0.86 20.72 13.39
C VAL A 187 0.02 21.26 12.27
N GLU A 188 -0.14 20.78 11.03
CA GLU A 188 0.62 21.26 9.88
C GLU A 188 0.38 22.77 9.64
N GLN A 189 -0.87 23.19 9.73
CA GLN A 189 -1.23 24.61 9.59
C GLN A 189 -0.61 25.47 10.69
N ALA A 190 -0.65 25.00 11.94
CA ALA A 190 -0.02 25.72 13.07
C ALA A 190 1.50 25.83 12.90
N ASP A 191 2.15 24.75 12.46
CA ASP A 191 3.59 24.72 12.19
C ASP A 191 3.96 25.68 11.03
N LEU A 192 3.15 25.72 9.98
CA LEU A 192 3.32 26.63 8.85
C LEU A 192 3.21 28.10 9.30
N GLU A 193 2.20 28.42 10.11
CA GLU A 193 2.00 29.76 10.66
C GLU A 193 3.16 30.19 11.57
N ALA A 194 3.65 29.28 12.41
CA ALA A 194 4.81 29.51 13.28
C ALA A 194 6.08 29.80 12.45
N LYS A 195 6.35 28.98 11.44
CA LYS A 195 7.48 29.18 10.51
C LYS A 195 7.38 30.50 9.74
N GLN A 196 6.18 30.88 9.30
CA GLN A 196 5.95 32.16 8.63
C GLN A 196 6.15 33.34 9.58
N ALA A 197 5.71 33.24 10.85
CA ALA A 197 5.92 34.24 11.85
C ALA A 197 7.40 34.45 12.14
N GLU A 198 8.12 33.38 12.37
CA GLU A 198 9.57 33.36 12.57
C GLU A 198 10.32 33.97 11.36
N PHE A 199 9.93 33.60 10.13
CA PHE A 199 10.50 34.18 8.93
C PHE A 199 10.31 35.68 8.86
N ARG A 200 9.09 36.20 9.19
CA ARG A 200 8.79 37.64 9.19
C ARG A 200 9.59 38.39 10.25
N GLU A 201 9.78 37.79 11.41
CA GLU A 201 10.58 38.38 12.49
C GLU A 201 12.07 38.47 12.12
N ASN A 202 12.60 37.40 11.52
CA ASN A 202 14.00 37.32 11.14
C ASN A 202 14.36 38.08 9.85
N ASN A 203 13.36 38.47 9.01
CA ASN A 203 13.57 39.10 7.72
C ASN A 203 12.68 40.34 7.51
N PRO A 204 12.73 41.36 8.40
CA PRO A 204 11.83 42.52 8.35
C PRO A 204 11.98 43.34 7.06
N ASP A 205 13.18 43.44 6.52
CA ASP A 205 13.46 44.21 5.29
C ASP A 205 12.81 43.53 4.05
N VAL A 206 12.84 42.21 3.97
CA VAL A 206 12.20 41.43 2.89
C VAL A 206 10.69 41.60 2.93
N VAL A 207 10.11 41.55 4.13
CA VAL A 207 8.67 41.76 4.33
C VAL A 207 8.25 43.18 3.94
N ALA A 208 9.04 44.20 4.28
CA ALA A 208 8.79 45.61 3.91
C ALA A 208 8.83 45.83 2.40
N ASP A 209 9.84 45.27 1.71
CA ASP A 209 9.99 45.34 0.25
C ASP A 209 8.82 44.64 -0.48
N PHE A 210 8.38 43.49 0.01
CA PHE A 210 7.23 42.75 -0.55
C PHE A 210 5.92 43.56 -0.40
N ARG A 211 5.68 44.15 0.76
CA ARG A 211 4.50 45.00 0.99
C ARG A 211 4.48 46.24 0.07
N ALA A 212 5.61 46.90 -0.07
CA ALA A 212 5.72 48.06 -0.95
C ALA A 212 5.39 47.71 -2.41
N LYS A 213 5.87 46.58 -2.90
CA LYS A 213 5.58 46.10 -4.26
C LYS A 213 4.14 45.64 -4.47
N THR A 214 3.46 45.20 -3.41
CA THR A 214 2.05 44.70 -3.51
C THR A 214 1.08 45.91 -3.43
N GLU A 215 1.47 47.03 -2.80
CA GLU A 215 0.67 48.23 -2.74
C GLU A 215 0.74 49.11 -4.03
N GLU A 216 1.71 48.81 -4.91
CA GLU A 216 1.88 49.47 -6.22
C GLU A 216 1.08 48.76 -7.36
N LEU A 217 0.43 47.66 -7.12
CA LEU A 217 -0.41 46.87 -8.06
C LEU A 217 -1.91 47.13 -7.81
#